data_7c920a1aff88ccb72bf7c4c2e5bd1f2e
#
_entry.id   7c920a1aff88ccb72bf7c4c2e5bd1f2e
#
_cell.length_a   1.000
_cell.length_b   1.000
_cell.length_c   1.000
_cell.angle_alpha   90.00
_cell.angle_beta   90.00
_cell.angle_gamma   90.00
#
_symmetry.space_group_name_H-M   'P 1'
#
loop_
_entity.id
_entity.type
_entity.pdbx_description
1 polymer ?
#
loop_
_entity_poly.entity_id
_entity_poly.type
_entity_poly.pdbx_seq_one_letter_code
_entity_poly.pdbx_strand_id
1 'polypeptide(L)'
;MIVSSAATYNTVSPASGSINKNNNSQAVSFANLLDNISQSSSAKIAALSEKTIKQTSATYSLDTQKGKQLIDLEAYFNPDPGSVNFDTALQLAESPENIAVIAGDASKRMHNLLVVNGIPEAPVSIKYDQMGQIVLPDDYKHADKFREAIKNDQVLSQELRFIYCAAEFQVNIQDSLKYQKEYLAAKSDIYRKAVNNRYSYLLSGQQLFKSVDLIIDSNGMINPVSEGRPYSDYLSS
;
A
#
# COMPACT_ATOMS: atom_id res chain seq x y z
N MET A 1 4.51 -6.64 -63.79
CA MET A 1 3.06 -6.53 -64.03
C MET A 1 2.42 -5.88 -62.82
N ILE A 2 1.98 -4.65 -63.02
CA ILE A 2 1.35 -3.81 -62.02
C ILE A 2 -0.16 -3.95 -62.22
N VAL A 3 -0.90 -4.29 -61.21
CA VAL A 3 -2.36 -4.22 -61.23
C VAL A 3 -2.81 -3.27 -60.12
N SER A 4 -3.25 -2.10 -60.55
CA SER A 4 -3.90 -1.08 -59.74
C SER A 4 -5.38 -1.42 -59.57
N SER A 5 -5.93 -1.34 -58.38
CA SER A 5 -7.37 -1.45 -58.12
C SER A 5 -7.84 -0.16 -57.46
N ALA A 6 -8.65 0.60 -58.16
CA ALA A 6 -9.27 1.84 -57.71
C ALA A 6 -10.57 1.53 -56.94
N ALA A 7 -10.73 2.12 -55.76
CA ALA A 7 -11.97 2.10 -55.00
C ALA A 7 -12.81 3.35 -55.28
N THR A 8 -14.04 3.14 -55.72
CA THR A 8 -15.06 4.15 -56.03
C THR A 8 -15.73 4.63 -54.75
N TYR A 9 -15.82 5.94 -54.58
CA TYR A 9 -16.62 6.58 -53.53
C TYR A 9 -18.04 6.86 -53.99
N ASN A 10 -19.01 6.35 -53.26
CA ASN A 10 -20.43 6.69 -53.46
C ASN A 10 -20.77 7.95 -52.66
N THR A 11 -21.11 9.01 -53.32
CA THR A 11 -21.70 10.23 -52.77
C THR A 11 -23.19 10.07 -52.63
N VAL A 12 -23.74 10.19 -51.43
CA VAL A 12 -25.17 10.28 -51.16
C VAL A 12 -25.52 11.74 -50.81
N SER A 13 -26.38 12.36 -51.62
CA SER A 13 -26.92 13.70 -51.35
C SER A 13 -27.97 13.69 -50.25
N PRO A 14 -28.05 14.75 -49.41
CA PRO A 14 -29.07 14.81 -48.37
C PRO A 14 -30.39 15.37 -48.86
N ALA A 15 -31.46 14.73 -48.44
CA ALA A 15 -32.83 15.21 -48.62
C ALA A 15 -33.13 16.38 -47.66
N SER A 16 -33.73 17.44 -48.23
CA SER A 16 -34.22 18.61 -47.47
C SER A 16 -35.48 18.26 -46.67
N GLY A 17 -35.37 18.25 -45.34
CA GLY A 17 -36.49 18.19 -44.41
C GLY A 17 -36.66 19.54 -43.69
N SER A 18 -37.76 20.21 -43.94
CA SER A 18 -38.20 21.43 -43.27
C SER A 18 -38.44 21.15 -41.78
N ILE A 19 -37.74 21.82 -40.88
CA ILE A 19 -38.00 21.78 -39.44
C ILE A 19 -38.40 23.15 -38.92
N ASN A 20 -39.55 23.12 -38.29
CA ASN A 20 -40.27 24.16 -37.61
C ASN A 20 -39.42 24.95 -36.57
N LYS A 21 -39.42 26.27 -36.67
CA LYS A 21 -38.85 27.19 -35.69
C LYS A 21 -39.81 27.34 -34.52
N ASN A 22 -39.45 26.77 -33.38
CA ASN A 22 -39.78 27.30 -32.06
C ASN A 22 -38.96 26.52 -31.00
N ASN A 23 -37.84 27.07 -30.60
CA ASN A 23 -37.29 26.83 -29.28
C ASN A 23 -36.35 28.00 -28.89
N ASN A 24 -36.83 28.73 -27.93
CA ASN A 24 -36.12 29.77 -27.20
C ASN A 24 -35.04 29.08 -26.31
N SER A 25 -33.90 28.75 -26.90
CA SER A 25 -32.74 28.23 -26.14
C SER A 25 -31.85 29.43 -25.77
N GLN A 26 -31.94 29.80 -24.51
CA GLN A 26 -30.94 30.67 -23.86
C GLN A 26 -29.56 30.04 -24.13
N ALA A 27 -28.75 30.72 -24.90
CA ALA A 27 -27.34 30.37 -25.06
C ALA A 27 -26.64 30.59 -23.70
N VAL A 28 -26.50 29.51 -22.93
CA VAL A 28 -25.72 29.52 -21.73
C VAL A 28 -24.27 29.77 -22.16
N SER A 29 -23.72 30.93 -21.79
CA SER A 29 -22.37 31.29 -22.17
C SER A 29 -21.41 30.22 -21.58
N PHE A 30 -20.46 29.78 -22.38
CA PHE A 30 -19.41 28.83 -21.95
C PHE A 30 -18.66 29.32 -20.73
N ALA A 31 -18.52 30.66 -20.56
CA ALA A 31 -17.96 31.26 -19.37
C ALA A 31 -18.80 30.97 -18.11
N ASN A 32 -20.14 31.05 -18.19
CA ASN A 32 -21.03 30.72 -17.07
C ASN A 32 -21.01 29.22 -16.72
N LEU A 33 -20.76 28.36 -17.70
CA LEU A 33 -20.57 26.92 -17.45
C LEU A 33 -19.24 26.64 -16.74
N LEU A 34 -18.17 27.29 -17.14
CA LEU A 34 -16.84 27.21 -16.52
C LEU A 34 -16.85 27.75 -15.08
N ASP A 35 -17.50 28.89 -14.82
CA ASP A 35 -17.64 29.43 -13.47
C ASP A 35 -18.48 28.53 -12.56
N ASN A 36 -19.57 27.95 -13.06
CA ASN A 36 -20.36 26.99 -12.30
C ASN A 36 -19.60 25.69 -12.01
N ILE A 37 -18.78 25.21 -12.94
CA ILE A 37 -17.94 24.01 -12.74
C ILE A 37 -16.84 24.31 -11.73
N SER A 38 -16.20 25.46 -11.80
CA SER A 38 -15.12 25.82 -10.85
C SER A 38 -15.63 26.04 -9.43
N GLN A 39 -16.79 26.73 -9.28
CA GLN A 39 -17.41 26.94 -7.96
C GLN A 39 -18.00 25.64 -7.38
N SER A 40 -18.63 24.79 -8.20
CA SER A 40 -19.15 23.51 -7.74
C SER A 40 -18.03 22.50 -7.41
N SER A 41 -16.91 22.57 -8.12
CA SER A 41 -15.75 21.72 -7.84
C SER A 41 -15.05 22.14 -6.54
N SER A 42 -14.84 23.43 -6.31
CA SER A 42 -14.22 23.93 -5.08
C SER A 42 -15.08 23.67 -3.84
N ALA A 43 -16.41 23.85 -3.93
CA ALA A 43 -17.35 23.56 -2.84
C ALA A 43 -17.47 22.04 -2.60
N LYS A 44 -17.45 21.21 -3.66
CA LYS A 44 -17.44 19.75 -3.54
C LYS A 44 -16.12 19.23 -2.97
N ILE A 45 -14.98 19.81 -3.36
CA ILE A 45 -13.67 19.44 -2.82
C ILE A 45 -13.59 19.84 -1.34
N ALA A 46 -14.06 21.01 -0.93
CA ALA A 46 -14.13 21.41 0.47
C ALA A 46 -15.08 20.51 1.28
N ALA A 47 -16.28 20.21 0.76
CA ALA A 47 -17.26 19.33 1.41
C ALA A 47 -16.81 17.86 1.42
N LEU A 48 -16.05 17.41 0.42
CA LEU A 48 -15.40 16.10 0.42
C LEU A 48 -14.23 16.06 1.39
N SER A 49 -13.45 17.14 1.52
CA SER A 49 -12.37 17.22 2.53
C SER A 49 -12.92 17.15 3.96
N GLU A 50 -14.01 17.87 4.29
CA GLU A 50 -14.62 17.77 5.61
C GLU A 50 -15.33 16.40 5.87
N LYS A 51 -15.83 15.75 4.82
CA LYS A 51 -16.50 14.45 4.94
C LYS A 51 -15.52 13.28 4.91
N THR A 52 -14.33 13.45 4.32
CA THR A 52 -13.27 12.42 4.24
C THR A 52 -12.45 12.34 5.52
N ILE A 53 -12.47 13.42 6.37
CA ILE A 53 -11.77 13.44 7.67
C ILE A 53 -12.49 12.58 8.74
N LYS A 54 -13.75 12.20 8.52
CA LYS A 54 -14.35 11.08 9.29
C LYS A 54 -14.15 9.78 8.52
N GLN A 55 -12.90 9.35 8.41
CA GLN A 55 -12.60 7.97 8.03
C GLN A 55 -13.27 7.09 9.09
N THR A 56 -14.29 6.36 8.69
CA THR A 56 -14.97 5.40 9.57
C THR A 56 -13.87 4.42 10.00
N SER A 57 -13.51 4.43 11.29
CA SER A 57 -12.49 3.55 11.82
C SER A 57 -12.85 2.11 11.42
N ALA A 58 -12.01 1.50 10.62
CA ALA A 58 -12.24 0.14 10.16
C ALA A 58 -11.71 -0.83 11.21
N THR A 59 -12.60 -1.70 11.69
CA THR A 59 -12.25 -2.75 12.64
C THR A 59 -11.91 -4.02 11.89
N TYR A 60 -10.75 -4.59 12.16
CA TYR A 60 -10.24 -5.80 11.51
C TYR A 60 -10.03 -6.93 12.51
N SER A 61 -10.25 -8.17 12.07
CA SER A 61 -9.91 -9.36 12.86
C SER A 61 -8.41 -9.65 12.67
N LEU A 62 -7.60 -9.38 13.69
CA LEU A 62 -6.15 -9.48 13.66
C LEU A 62 -5.62 -10.47 14.69
N ASP A 63 -4.50 -11.10 14.39
CA ASP A 63 -3.80 -11.98 15.30
C ASP A 63 -3.05 -11.18 16.37
N THR A 64 -3.22 -11.55 17.62
CA THR A 64 -2.54 -10.92 18.77
C THR A 64 -1.92 -12.00 19.66
N GLN A 65 -1.11 -11.61 20.66
CA GLN A 65 -0.60 -12.55 21.66
C GLN A 65 -1.73 -13.25 22.46
N LYS A 66 -2.98 -12.76 22.39
CA LYS A 66 -4.16 -13.34 23.03
C LYS A 66 -5.11 -14.04 22.05
N GLY A 67 -4.62 -14.36 20.83
CA GLY A 67 -5.40 -14.91 19.73
C GLY A 67 -6.03 -13.81 18.86
N LYS A 68 -6.98 -14.19 17.99
CA LYS A 68 -7.65 -13.25 17.09
C LYS A 68 -8.55 -12.29 17.86
N GLN A 69 -8.38 -10.98 17.62
CA GLN A 69 -9.15 -9.90 18.23
C GLN A 69 -9.65 -8.93 17.15
N LEU A 70 -10.78 -8.28 17.44
CA LEU A 70 -11.26 -7.17 16.62
C LEU A 70 -10.52 -5.90 17.02
N ILE A 71 -9.72 -5.35 16.13
CA ILE A 71 -8.85 -4.19 16.35
C ILE A 71 -9.29 -3.05 15.44
N ASP A 72 -9.50 -1.89 16.02
CA ASP A 72 -9.60 -0.61 15.34
C ASP A 72 -8.17 -0.09 15.10
N LEU A 73 -7.72 -0.06 13.83
CA LEU A 73 -6.35 0.33 13.50
C LEU A 73 -6.07 1.80 13.81
N GLU A 74 -7.07 2.68 13.69
CA GLU A 74 -6.92 4.09 14.06
C GLU A 74 -6.57 4.23 15.54
N ALA A 75 -7.38 3.61 16.41
CA ALA A 75 -7.16 3.64 17.85
C ALA A 75 -5.89 2.88 18.27
N TYR A 76 -5.53 1.83 17.53
CA TYR A 76 -4.33 1.03 17.83
C TYR A 76 -3.02 1.78 17.53
N PHE A 77 -2.92 2.41 16.35
CA PHE A 77 -1.71 3.10 15.92
C PHE A 77 -1.63 4.57 16.36
N ASN A 78 -2.74 5.14 16.81
CA ASN A 78 -2.81 6.50 17.34
C ASN A 78 -3.63 6.51 18.66
N PRO A 79 -3.16 5.83 19.71
CA PRO A 79 -3.87 5.80 20.98
C PRO A 79 -3.89 7.16 21.65
N ASP A 80 -5.00 7.47 22.32
CA ASP A 80 -5.10 8.70 23.13
C ASP A 80 -3.98 8.76 24.19
N PRO A 81 -3.34 9.91 24.36
CA PRO A 81 -2.32 10.09 25.39
C PRO A 81 -2.90 9.74 26.78
N GLY A 82 -2.30 8.74 27.43
CA GLY A 82 -2.75 8.25 28.74
C GLY A 82 -3.71 7.06 28.73
N SER A 83 -4.22 6.63 27.55
CA SER A 83 -5.03 5.42 27.41
C SER A 83 -4.19 4.14 27.37
N VAL A 84 -2.89 4.26 27.09
CA VAL A 84 -2.02 3.11 26.91
C VAL A 84 -1.53 2.60 28.26
N ASN A 85 -2.05 1.46 28.68
CA ASN A 85 -1.47 0.65 29.74
C ASN A 85 -0.61 -0.43 29.07
N PHE A 86 0.71 -0.31 29.12
CA PHE A 86 1.66 -1.22 28.49
C PHE A 86 1.53 -2.68 28.98
N ASP A 87 1.09 -2.89 30.22
CA ASP A 87 0.89 -4.23 30.80
C ASP A 87 -0.33 -4.96 30.20
N THR A 88 -1.30 -4.19 29.67
CA THR A 88 -2.54 -4.72 29.09
C THR A 88 -2.66 -4.47 27.60
N ALA A 89 -1.75 -3.69 27.01
CA ALA A 89 -1.76 -3.40 25.59
C ALA A 89 -1.73 -4.69 24.76
N LEU A 90 -2.67 -4.78 23.82
CA LEU A 90 -2.66 -5.88 22.86
C LEU A 90 -1.49 -5.67 21.89
N GLN A 91 -0.67 -6.72 21.72
CA GLN A 91 0.39 -6.72 20.72
C GLN A 91 -0.07 -7.50 19.50
N LEU A 92 0.03 -6.87 18.33
CA LEU A 92 -0.21 -7.56 17.06
C LEU A 92 0.92 -8.56 16.80
N ALA A 93 0.54 -9.74 16.33
CA ALA A 93 1.51 -10.71 15.86
C ALA A 93 2.06 -10.27 14.48
N GLU A 94 3.32 -10.58 14.21
CA GLU A 94 3.93 -10.39 12.88
C GLU A 94 3.47 -11.48 11.92
N SER A 95 2.17 -11.81 11.90
CA SER A 95 1.61 -12.85 11.04
C SER A 95 1.43 -12.36 9.60
N PRO A 96 1.52 -13.25 8.60
CA PRO A 96 1.25 -12.91 7.20
C PRO A 96 -0.14 -12.34 6.99
N GLU A 97 -1.13 -12.81 7.74
CA GLU A 97 -2.51 -12.33 7.71
C GLU A 97 -2.59 -10.88 8.18
N ASN A 98 -1.93 -10.53 9.27
CA ASN A 98 -1.90 -9.15 9.78
C ASN A 98 -1.17 -8.22 8.79
N ILE A 99 -0.05 -8.67 8.22
CA ILE A 99 0.68 -7.90 7.20
C ILE A 99 -0.24 -7.58 6.03
N ALA A 100 -0.98 -8.57 5.51
CA ALA A 100 -1.87 -8.38 4.36
C ALA A 100 -3.02 -7.41 4.67
N VAL A 101 -3.66 -7.53 5.83
CA VAL A 101 -4.78 -6.68 6.25
C VAL A 101 -4.30 -5.24 6.44
N ILE A 102 -3.20 -5.04 7.16
CA ILE A 102 -2.67 -3.70 7.45
C ILE A 102 -2.12 -3.06 6.17
N ALA A 103 -1.48 -3.81 5.28
CA ALA A 103 -1.05 -3.30 3.98
C ALA A 103 -2.23 -2.85 3.12
N GLY A 104 -3.36 -3.56 3.18
CA GLY A 104 -4.59 -3.15 2.50
C GLY A 104 -5.20 -1.86 3.06
N ASP A 105 -5.16 -1.63 4.37
CA ASP A 105 -5.61 -0.37 4.99
C ASP A 105 -4.64 0.77 4.69
N ALA A 106 -3.35 0.56 4.90
CA ALA A 106 -2.30 1.51 4.58
C ALA A 106 -2.33 1.97 3.11
N SER A 107 -2.65 1.07 2.17
CA SER A 107 -2.80 1.42 0.75
C SER A 107 -3.94 2.40 0.51
N LYS A 108 -5.08 2.21 1.18
CA LYS A 108 -6.22 3.14 1.10
C LYS A 108 -5.87 4.50 1.71
N ARG A 109 -5.20 4.51 2.88
CA ARG A 109 -4.72 5.73 3.54
C ARG A 109 -3.70 6.46 2.69
N MET A 110 -2.76 5.74 2.10
CA MET A 110 -1.77 6.28 1.16
C MET A 110 -2.43 6.99 -0.01
N HIS A 111 -3.42 6.36 -0.64
CA HIS A 111 -4.16 6.99 -1.73
C HIS A 111 -4.82 8.31 -1.28
N ASN A 112 -5.49 8.31 -0.13
CA ASN A 112 -6.12 9.51 0.42
C ASN A 112 -5.09 10.59 0.76
N LEU A 113 -3.95 10.22 1.37
CA LEU A 113 -2.85 11.13 1.68
C LEU A 113 -2.32 11.83 0.43
N LEU A 114 -2.10 11.08 -0.66
CA LEU A 114 -1.63 11.65 -1.94
C LEU A 114 -2.63 12.65 -2.51
N VAL A 115 -3.92 12.31 -2.51
CA VAL A 115 -4.99 13.18 -3.03
C VAL A 115 -5.09 14.46 -2.21
N VAL A 116 -5.19 14.35 -0.88
CA VAL A 116 -5.34 15.51 0.02
C VAL A 116 -4.15 16.47 -0.05
N ASN A 117 -2.95 15.91 -0.20
CA ASN A 117 -1.73 16.72 -0.31
C ASN A 117 -1.42 17.12 -1.76
N GLY A 118 -2.23 16.77 -2.76
CA GLY A 118 -1.96 17.09 -4.17
C GLY A 118 -0.61 16.53 -4.63
N ILE A 119 -0.29 15.29 -4.25
CA ILE A 119 0.86 14.54 -4.73
C ILE A 119 0.37 13.64 -5.86
N PRO A 120 0.82 13.83 -7.11
CA PRO A 120 0.22 13.19 -8.28
C PRO A 120 0.52 11.69 -8.37
N GLU A 121 1.61 11.24 -7.76
CA GLU A 121 2.08 9.84 -7.84
C GLU A 121 2.74 9.42 -6.53
N ALA A 122 2.59 8.17 -6.14
CA ALA A 122 3.29 7.57 -5.02
C ALA A 122 4.77 7.31 -5.36
N PRO A 123 5.68 7.22 -4.36
CA PRO A 123 7.01 6.68 -4.61
C PRO A 123 6.91 5.20 -5.01
N VAL A 124 7.78 4.73 -5.91
CA VAL A 124 7.78 3.31 -6.33
C VAL A 124 8.20 2.37 -5.19
N SER A 125 8.93 2.89 -4.20
CA SER A 125 9.34 2.11 -3.02
C SER A 125 9.54 3.00 -1.81
N ILE A 126 9.34 2.40 -0.63
CA ILE A 126 9.67 2.98 0.68
C ILE A 126 10.59 1.98 1.39
N LYS A 127 11.72 2.48 1.89
CA LYS A 127 12.66 1.75 2.74
C LYS A 127 12.79 2.44 4.08
N TYR A 128 13.38 1.76 5.04
CA TYR A 128 13.77 2.35 6.31
C TYR A 128 15.28 2.22 6.51
N ASP A 129 15.90 3.29 6.99
CA ASP A 129 17.30 3.27 7.40
C ASP A 129 17.48 2.66 8.81
N GLN A 130 18.71 2.57 9.26
CA GLN A 130 19.05 2.05 10.59
C GLN A 130 18.47 2.88 11.75
N MET A 131 18.10 4.13 11.50
CA MET A 131 17.45 5.03 12.46
C MET A 131 15.93 4.95 12.39
N GLY A 132 15.38 4.11 11.49
CA GLY A 132 13.94 3.97 11.24
C GLY A 132 13.33 5.14 10.49
N GLN A 133 14.14 5.90 9.73
CA GLN A 133 13.64 6.98 8.89
C GLN A 133 13.31 6.48 7.48
N ILE A 134 12.29 7.08 6.88
CA ILE A 134 11.85 6.73 5.52
C ILE A 134 12.89 7.19 4.51
N VAL A 135 13.37 6.24 3.71
CA VAL A 135 14.22 6.43 2.55
C VAL A 135 13.38 6.23 1.29
N LEU A 136 13.37 7.23 0.44
CA LEU A 136 12.65 7.24 -0.84
C LEU A 136 13.64 7.18 -1.99
N PRO A 137 13.21 6.76 -3.21
CA PRO A 137 14.06 6.83 -4.40
C PRO A 137 14.60 8.24 -4.63
N ASP A 138 15.87 8.34 -5.05
CA ASP A 138 16.56 9.63 -5.27
C ASP A 138 15.91 10.46 -6.38
N ASP A 139 15.28 9.80 -7.35
CA ASP A 139 14.59 10.43 -8.48
C ASP A 139 13.13 10.79 -8.20
N TYR A 140 12.62 10.51 -6.99
CA TYR A 140 11.23 10.81 -6.63
C TYR A 140 11.04 12.31 -6.38
N LYS A 141 10.40 12.99 -7.33
CA LYS A 141 10.26 14.47 -7.37
C LYS A 141 9.48 15.07 -6.21
N HIS A 142 8.64 14.29 -5.53
CA HIS A 142 7.75 14.75 -4.48
C HIS A 142 8.22 14.32 -3.07
N ALA A 143 9.49 13.95 -2.93
CA ALA A 143 10.03 13.34 -1.71
C ALA A 143 9.78 14.16 -0.44
N ASP A 144 10.05 15.48 -0.45
CA ASP A 144 9.90 16.31 0.74
C ASP A 144 8.44 16.48 1.14
N LYS A 145 7.57 16.73 0.14
CA LYS A 145 6.13 16.86 0.38
C LYS A 145 5.53 15.55 0.90
N PHE A 146 5.98 14.41 0.36
CA PHE A 146 5.56 13.09 0.81
C PHE A 146 6.02 12.80 2.24
N ARG A 147 7.29 13.08 2.59
CA ARG A 147 7.80 12.91 3.96
C ARG A 147 7.02 13.75 4.96
N GLU A 148 6.71 15.00 4.62
CA GLU A 148 5.90 15.88 5.46
C GLU A 148 4.48 15.34 5.64
N ALA A 149 3.86 14.89 4.57
CA ALA A 149 2.51 14.30 4.61
C ALA A 149 2.46 13.05 5.49
N ILE A 150 3.41 12.11 5.35
CA ILE A 150 3.52 10.91 6.19
C ILE A 150 3.77 11.27 7.67
N LYS A 151 4.61 12.27 7.93
CA LYS A 151 4.87 12.74 9.30
C LYS A 151 3.62 13.25 10.00
N ASN A 152 2.69 13.83 9.24
CA ASN A 152 1.43 14.37 9.75
C ASN A 152 0.31 13.30 9.83
N ASP A 153 0.50 12.12 9.21
CA ASP A 153 -0.41 10.98 9.32
C ASP A 153 0.24 9.88 10.17
N GLN A 154 0.06 9.99 11.49
CA GLN A 154 0.67 9.07 12.45
C GLN A 154 0.24 7.62 12.22
N VAL A 155 -1.03 7.37 11.89
CA VAL A 155 -1.56 6.03 11.69
C VAL A 155 -0.86 5.38 10.49
N LEU A 156 -0.87 6.02 9.34
CA LEU A 156 -0.20 5.50 8.14
C LEU A 156 1.30 5.29 8.38
N SER A 157 1.95 6.23 9.07
CA SER A 157 3.37 6.09 9.42
C SER A 157 3.65 4.83 10.25
N GLN A 158 2.81 4.52 11.23
CA GLN A 158 2.95 3.33 12.08
C GLN A 158 2.55 2.04 11.34
N GLU A 159 1.53 2.08 10.49
CA GLU A 159 1.14 0.95 9.64
C GLU A 159 2.28 0.54 8.70
N LEU A 160 2.87 1.50 7.99
CA LEU A 160 4.02 1.25 7.10
C LEU A 160 5.20 0.64 7.87
N ARG A 161 5.47 1.16 9.06
CA ARG A 161 6.53 0.63 9.92
C ARG A 161 6.23 -0.79 10.39
N PHE A 162 4.99 -1.06 10.79
CA PHE A 162 4.56 -2.41 11.18
C PHE A 162 4.74 -3.40 10.02
N ILE A 163 4.24 -3.05 8.82
CA ILE A 163 4.35 -3.90 7.63
C ILE A 163 5.82 -4.21 7.34
N TYR A 164 6.68 -3.19 7.36
CA TYR A 164 8.11 -3.34 7.14
C TYR A 164 8.75 -4.29 8.15
N CYS A 165 8.61 -4.00 9.45
CA CYS A 165 9.23 -4.78 10.52
C CYS A 165 8.71 -6.23 10.55
N ALA A 166 7.39 -6.41 10.39
CA ALA A 166 6.76 -7.72 10.42
C ALA A 166 7.18 -8.57 9.20
N ALA A 167 7.24 -7.99 8.00
CA ALA A 167 7.71 -8.68 6.81
C ALA A 167 9.20 -9.03 6.90
N GLU A 168 10.03 -8.12 7.40
CA GLU A 168 11.46 -8.37 7.64
C GLU A 168 11.67 -9.51 8.65
N PHE A 169 10.92 -9.52 9.75
CA PHE A 169 10.92 -10.61 10.72
C PHE A 169 10.54 -11.94 10.04
N GLN A 170 9.42 -11.97 9.30
CA GLN A 170 8.95 -13.17 8.61
C GLN A 170 10.00 -13.73 7.63
N VAL A 171 10.64 -12.88 6.83
CA VAL A 171 11.68 -13.31 5.88
C VAL A 171 12.88 -13.90 6.61
N ASN A 172 13.31 -13.28 7.71
CA ASN A 172 14.54 -13.65 8.41
C ASN A 172 14.39 -14.85 9.35
N ILE A 173 13.15 -15.16 9.82
CA ILE A 173 12.92 -16.31 10.70
C ILE A 173 12.85 -17.64 9.94
N GLN A 174 12.62 -17.64 8.61
CA GLN A 174 12.35 -18.86 7.85
C GLN A 174 13.46 -19.89 7.94
N ASP A 175 14.70 -19.49 7.85
CA ASP A 175 15.83 -20.42 7.96
C ASP A 175 15.91 -21.05 9.36
N SER A 176 15.59 -20.31 10.40
CA SER A 176 15.52 -20.83 11.78
C SER A 176 14.37 -21.83 11.96
N LEU A 177 13.22 -21.58 11.34
CA LEU A 177 12.09 -22.51 11.36
C LEU A 177 12.40 -23.80 10.60
N LYS A 178 13.07 -23.72 9.45
CA LYS A 178 13.55 -24.88 8.69
C LYS A 178 14.55 -25.71 9.51
N TYR A 179 15.54 -25.05 10.10
CA TYR A 179 16.49 -25.67 10.98
C TYR A 179 15.77 -26.45 12.10
N GLN A 180 14.88 -25.79 12.82
CA GLN A 180 14.13 -26.42 13.92
C GLN A 180 13.33 -27.64 13.45
N LYS A 181 12.63 -27.52 12.33
CA LYS A 181 11.84 -28.61 11.74
C LYS A 181 12.72 -29.81 11.38
N GLU A 182 13.83 -29.58 10.68
CA GLU A 182 14.75 -30.64 10.27
C GLU A 182 15.44 -31.28 11.48
N TYR A 183 15.87 -30.47 12.46
CA TYR A 183 16.53 -30.95 13.67
C TYR A 183 15.61 -31.86 14.52
N LEU A 184 14.35 -31.46 14.69
CA LEU A 184 13.35 -32.26 15.42
C LEU A 184 12.96 -33.53 14.67
N ALA A 185 12.98 -33.53 13.34
CA ALA A 185 12.70 -34.69 12.51
C ALA A 185 13.87 -35.68 12.44
N ALA A 186 15.07 -35.29 12.83
CA ALA A 186 16.28 -36.13 12.78
C ALA A 186 16.23 -37.26 13.80
N LYS A 187 16.22 -38.51 13.30
CA LYS A 187 16.03 -39.73 14.11
C LYS A 187 17.31 -40.25 14.78
N SER A 188 18.48 -39.69 14.49
CA SER A 188 19.75 -40.07 15.08
C SER A 188 20.69 -38.88 15.25
N ASP A 189 21.71 -39.02 16.11
CA ASP A 189 22.71 -38.00 16.35
C ASP A 189 23.55 -37.71 15.09
N ILE A 190 23.74 -38.68 14.22
CA ILE A 190 24.43 -38.48 12.94
C ILE A 190 23.63 -37.52 12.07
N TYR A 191 22.31 -37.68 11.97
CA TYR A 191 21.43 -36.79 11.22
C TYR A 191 21.34 -35.39 11.86
N ARG A 192 21.24 -35.32 13.18
CA ARG A 192 21.26 -34.00 13.91
C ARG A 192 22.55 -33.24 13.65
N LYS A 193 23.70 -33.95 13.67
CA LYS A 193 24.99 -33.34 13.34
C LYS A 193 25.04 -32.85 11.90
N ALA A 194 24.47 -33.58 10.95
CA ALA A 194 24.38 -33.12 9.56
C ALA A 194 23.50 -31.86 9.41
N VAL A 195 22.36 -31.80 10.12
CA VAL A 195 21.50 -30.59 10.17
C VAL A 195 22.28 -29.41 10.77
N ASN A 196 22.95 -29.58 11.92
CA ASN A 196 23.74 -28.52 12.53
C ASN A 196 24.85 -28.01 11.60
N ASN A 197 25.50 -28.87 10.85
CA ASN A 197 26.51 -28.46 9.87
C ASN A 197 25.91 -27.65 8.72
N ARG A 198 24.73 -28.04 8.22
CA ARG A 198 24.02 -27.32 7.14
C ARG A 198 23.64 -25.90 7.57
N TYR A 199 23.18 -25.73 8.79
CA TYR A 199 22.72 -24.46 9.34
C TYR A 199 23.75 -23.80 10.27
N SER A 200 25.05 -24.14 10.09
CA SER A 200 26.13 -23.63 10.97
C SER A 200 26.22 -22.09 10.98
N TYR A 201 25.84 -21.45 9.88
CA TYR A 201 25.78 -19.98 9.77
C TYR A 201 24.76 -19.36 10.75
N LEU A 202 23.65 -20.03 11.04
CA LEU A 202 22.68 -19.56 12.07
C LEU A 202 23.27 -19.69 13.47
N LEU A 203 24.04 -20.76 13.71
CA LEU A 203 24.60 -21.09 15.03
C LEU A 203 25.86 -20.26 15.35
N SER A 204 26.56 -19.78 14.33
CA SER A 204 27.79 -18.98 14.47
C SER A 204 27.56 -17.47 14.55
N GLY A 205 26.29 -17.01 14.46
CA GLY A 205 25.97 -15.60 14.41
C GLY A 205 26.35 -14.91 13.11
N GLN A 206 26.65 -15.67 12.06
CA GLN A 206 26.99 -15.17 10.71
C GLN A 206 25.77 -15.04 9.80
N GLN A 207 24.57 -15.03 10.37
CA GLN A 207 23.35 -14.85 9.59
C GLN A 207 23.36 -13.49 8.90
N LEU A 208 23.20 -13.48 7.60
CA LEU A 208 22.96 -12.27 6.82
C LEU A 208 21.47 -11.93 6.92
N PHE A 209 21.18 -10.78 7.50
CA PHE A 209 19.79 -10.28 7.54
C PHE A 209 19.39 -9.77 6.17
N LYS A 210 18.24 -10.22 5.71
CA LYS A 210 17.61 -9.76 4.47
C LYS A 210 16.76 -8.55 4.78
N SER A 211 16.98 -7.47 4.04
CA SER A 211 16.14 -6.28 4.13
C SER A 211 14.86 -6.45 3.32
N VAL A 212 13.84 -5.70 3.70
CA VAL A 212 12.57 -5.61 2.99
C VAL A 212 12.40 -4.20 2.43
N ASP A 213 11.84 -4.09 1.24
CA ASP A 213 11.38 -2.84 0.63
C ASP A 213 9.86 -2.89 0.55
N LEU A 214 9.19 -1.79 0.82
CA LEU A 214 7.76 -1.65 0.57
C LEU A 214 7.58 -1.10 -0.85
N ILE A 215 7.21 -1.96 -1.79
CA ILE A 215 6.97 -1.57 -3.18
C ILE A 215 5.51 -1.14 -3.32
N ILE A 216 5.29 0.01 -3.95
CA ILE A 216 3.95 0.50 -4.27
C ILE A 216 3.71 0.24 -5.75
N ASP A 217 2.74 -0.62 -6.05
CA ASP A 217 2.41 -0.97 -7.43
C ASP A 217 1.58 0.12 -8.12
N SER A 218 1.30 -0.08 -9.41
CA SER A 218 0.52 0.86 -10.23
C SER A 218 -0.92 1.07 -9.75
N ASN A 219 -1.44 0.20 -8.89
CA ASN A 219 -2.76 0.32 -8.28
C ASN A 219 -2.69 1.00 -6.89
N GLY A 220 -1.49 1.41 -6.45
CA GLY A 220 -1.26 2.00 -5.14
C GLY A 220 -1.22 0.98 -4.00
N MET A 221 -1.13 -0.33 -4.30
CA MET A 221 -1.04 -1.37 -3.29
C MET A 221 0.39 -1.49 -2.76
N ILE A 222 0.51 -1.56 -1.44
CA ILE A 222 1.78 -1.71 -0.73
C ILE A 222 2.12 -3.19 -0.61
N ASN A 223 3.25 -3.59 -1.19
CA ASN A 223 3.71 -4.97 -1.26
C ASN A 223 5.12 -5.07 -0.66
N PRO A 224 5.31 -5.78 0.46
CA PRO A 224 6.65 -6.04 0.97
C PRO A 224 7.43 -6.99 0.03
N VAL A 225 8.66 -6.61 -0.30
CA VAL A 225 9.55 -7.34 -1.22
C VAL A 225 10.92 -7.47 -0.57
N SER A 226 11.54 -8.65 -0.66
CA SER A 226 12.91 -8.88 -0.21
C SER A 226 13.72 -9.51 -1.33
N GLU A 227 14.91 -8.99 -1.59
CA GLU A 227 15.79 -9.47 -2.67
C GLU A 227 15.07 -9.59 -4.03
N GLY A 228 14.16 -8.63 -4.34
CA GLY A 228 13.39 -8.58 -5.58
C GLY A 228 12.24 -9.59 -5.68
N ARG A 229 11.92 -10.31 -4.61
CA ARG A 229 10.80 -11.27 -4.54
C ARG A 229 9.77 -10.86 -3.50
N PRO A 230 8.47 -11.08 -3.73
CA PRO A 230 7.45 -10.89 -2.70
C PRO A 230 7.83 -11.64 -1.41
N TYR A 231 7.62 -11.02 -0.24
CA TYR A 231 7.95 -11.67 1.03
C TYR A 231 7.18 -12.98 1.23
N SER A 232 5.98 -13.10 0.66
CA SER A 232 5.16 -14.30 0.70
C SER A 232 5.83 -15.53 0.11
N ASP A 233 6.76 -15.36 -0.84
CA ASP A 233 7.49 -16.47 -1.45
C ASP A 233 8.44 -17.15 -0.46
N TYR A 234 8.87 -16.42 0.57
CA TYR A 234 9.70 -16.97 1.64
C TYR A 234 8.89 -17.84 2.62
N LEU A 235 7.56 -17.61 2.73
CA LEU A 235 6.69 -18.35 3.65
C LEU A 235 6.38 -19.77 3.14
N SER A 236 6.45 -19.99 1.83
CA SER A 236 6.09 -21.27 1.17
C SER A 236 7.29 -22.14 0.82
N SER A 237 8.51 -21.75 1.19
CA SER A 237 9.77 -22.41 0.78
C SER A 237 10.33 -23.41 1.83
#